data_4b4fca57803f2cff429b55f00e7ed29c
#
_entry.id   4b4fca57803f2cff429b55f00e7ed29c
#
_cell.length_a   1.000
_cell.length_b   1.000
_cell.length_c   1.000
_cell.angle_alpha   90.00
_cell.angle_beta   90.00
_cell.angle_gamma   90.00
#
_symmetry.space_group_name_H-M   'P 1'
#
loop_
_entity.id
_entity.type
_entity.pdbx_description
1 polymer ?
#
loop_
_entity_poly.entity_id
_entity_poly.type
_entity_poly.pdbx_seq_one_letter_code
_entity_poly.pdbx_strand_id
1 'polypeptide(L)'
;MKSEKIDFYNSTNLKSYNLDAIMKYQLSMLDRLDIFTRRHSENVANLVCRICEYLHCNKYFTIHATICAYLHDIGKLFIPPEILNKPGALTHDEFEIMKTHTTLGYEMCMKDLKLRPYAEGPLYHHEALNGSGYPQGLTKKDIPYVAQIIRVADE
;
A
#
# COMPACT_ATOMS: atom_id res chain seq x y z
N MET A 1 -23.95 9.96 9.49
CA MET A 1 -23.61 8.60 9.02
C MET A 1 -22.39 8.12 9.77
N LYS A 2 -22.54 7.04 10.56
CA LYS A 2 -21.37 6.41 11.18
C LYS A 2 -20.56 5.78 10.07
N SER A 3 -19.30 6.24 9.86
CA SER A 3 -18.37 5.51 9.00
C SER A 3 -18.16 4.13 9.62
N GLU A 4 -18.52 3.07 8.91
CA GLU A 4 -18.15 1.73 9.34
C GLU A 4 -16.65 1.68 9.51
N LYS A 5 -16.21 1.48 10.75
CA LYS A 5 -14.81 1.19 11.01
C LYS A 5 -14.54 -0.19 10.43
N ILE A 6 -13.79 -0.24 9.34
CA ILE A 6 -13.33 -1.50 8.82
C ILE A 6 -12.25 -2.00 9.76
N ASP A 7 -12.51 -3.12 10.40
CA ASP A 7 -11.50 -3.81 11.19
C ASP A 7 -10.61 -4.60 10.22
N PHE A 8 -9.58 -3.98 9.80
CA PHE A 8 -8.66 -4.50 8.82
C PHE A 8 -7.94 -5.77 9.28
N TYR A 9 -7.59 -5.81 10.56
CA TYR A 9 -6.95 -6.98 11.14
C TYR A 9 -7.84 -8.22 11.00
N ASN A 10 -9.17 -8.07 11.21
CA ASN A 10 -10.11 -9.16 11.09
C ASN A 10 -10.61 -9.39 9.66
N SER A 11 -10.51 -8.41 8.76
CA SER A 11 -10.92 -8.53 7.36
C SER A 11 -9.86 -9.16 6.46
N THR A 12 -8.63 -9.30 6.95
CA THR A 12 -7.53 -9.95 6.22
C THR A 12 -7.02 -11.16 6.99
N ASN A 13 -6.13 -11.95 6.37
CA ASN A 13 -5.49 -13.09 7.05
C ASN A 13 -4.48 -12.68 8.13
N LEU A 14 -4.26 -11.39 8.34
CA LEU A 14 -3.34 -10.91 9.38
C LEU A 14 -3.73 -11.36 10.78
N LYS A 15 -5.00 -11.62 11.03
CA LYS A 15 -5.47 -12.17 12.32
C LYS A 15 -4.79 -13.49 12.69
N SER A 16 -4.32 -14.24 11.69
CA SER A 16 -3.59 -15.51 11.91
C SER A 16 -2.17 -15.30 12.40
N TYR A 17 -1.65 -14.08 12.37
CA TYR A 17 -0.23 -13.78 12.62
C TYR A 17 0.03 -13.06 13.95
N ASN A 18 -0.99 -12.84 14.79
CA ASN A 18 -0.84 -12.23 16.11
C ASN A 18 -0.06 -10.91 16.12
N LEU A 19 -0.54 -9.91 15.35
CA LEU A 19 0.06 -8.58 15.38
C LEU A 19 -0.08 -7.97 16.78
N ASP A 20 0.97 -7.26 17.23
CA ASP A 20 0.90 -6.55 18.50
C ASP A 20 -0.10 -5.38 18.47
N ALA A 21 -0.53 -4.92 19.65
CA ALA A 21 -1.54 -3.88 19.77
C ALA A 21 -1.07 -2.54 19.19
N ILE A 22 0.24 -2.24 19.25
CA ILE A 22 0.81 -1.01 18.71
C ILE A 22 0.72 -1.02 17.19
N MET A 23 1.05 -2.15 16.55
CA MET A 23 0.95 -2.28 15.09
C MET A 23 -0.49 -2.16 14.64
N LYS A 24 -1.43 -2.80 15.32
CA LYS A 24 -2.87 -2.66 15.02
C LYS A 24 -3.34 -1.21 15.12
N TYR A 25 -2.86 -0.49 16.12
CA TYR A 25 -3.19 0.93 16.29
C TYR A 25 -2.63 1.76 15.13
N GLN A 26 -1.38 1.52 14.72
CA GLN A 26 -0.77 2.24 13.59
C GLN A 26 -1.50 1.97 12.28
N LEU A 27 -1.93 0.73 12.06
CA LEU A 27 -2.71 0.40 10.86
C LEU A 27 -4.10 1.06 10.87
N SER A 28 -4.61 1.48 12.02
CA SER A 28 -5.89 2.19 12.11
C SER A 28 -5.88 3.55 11.40
N MET A 29 -4.71 4.10 11.06
CA MET A 29 -4.62 5.33 10.26
C MET A 29 -5.30 5.21 8.91
N LEU A 30 -5.45 3.98 8.39
CA LEU A 30 -6.14 3.71 7.14
C LEU A 30 -7.63 4.06 7.19
N ASP A 31 -8.22 4.17 8.39
CA ASP A 31 -9.60 4.64 8.56
C ASP A 31 -9.81 6.07 8.07
N ARG A 32 -8.72 6.84 7.88
CA ARG A 32 -8.77 8.21 7.33
C ARG A 32 -8.90 8.24 5.81
N LEU A 33 -8.57 7.15 5.13
CA LEU A 33 -8.73 7.05 3.68
C LEU A 33 -10.22 7.03 3.30
N ASP A 34 -10.52 7.47 2.09
CA ASP A 34 -11.84 7.25 1.52
C ASP A 34 -12.15 5.75 1.44
N ILE A 35 -13.45 5.42 1.42
CA ILE A 35 -13.88 4.02 1.49
C ILE A 35 -13.36 3.18 0.31
N PHE A 36 -13.27 3.77 -0.88
CA PHE A 36 -12.82 3.05 -2.08
C PHE A 36 -11.33 2.70 -2.00
N THR A 37 -10.49 3.68 -1.63
CA THR A 37 -9.06 3.45 -1.45
C THR A 37 -8.80 2.45 -0.33
N ARG A 38 -9.54 2.56 0.76
CA ARG A 38 -9.42 1.66 1.90
C ARG A 38 -9.79 0.22 1.55
N ARG A 39 -10.92 0.02 0.87
CA ARG A 39 -11.35 -1.32 0.42
C ARG A 39 -10.39 -1.91 -0.60
N HIS A 40 -9.91 -1.08 -1.51
CA HIS A 40 -8.88 -1.50 -2.48
C HIS A 40 -7.61 -1.97 -1.75
N SER A 41 -7.13 -1.21 -0.78
CA SER A 41 -5.96 -1.58 0.02
C SER A 41 -6.17 -2.89 0.79
N GLU A 42 -7.37 -3.12 1.33
CA GLU A 42 -7.73 -4.40 1.96
C GLU A 42 -7.64 -5.56 0.97
N ASN A 43 -8.25 -5.39 -0.19
CA ASN A 43 -8.27 -6.43 -1.21
C ASN A 43 -6.86 -6.76 -1.69
N VAL A 44 -6.04 -5.74 -1.93
CA VAL A 44 -4.65 -5.93 -2.36
C VAL A 44 -3.85 -6.64 -1.27
N ALA A 45 -3.96 -6.20 -0.02
CA ALA A 45 -3.25 -6.83 1.10
C ALA A 45 -3.66 -8.29 1.27
N ASN A 46 -4.94 -8.59 1.18
CA ASN A 46 -5.43 -9.97 1.28
C ASN A 46 -4.90 -10.83 0.14
N LEU A 47 -4.90 -10.30 -1.08
CA LEU A 47 -4.35 -11.02 -2.24
C LEU A 47 -2.84 -11.25 -2.12
N VAL A 48 -2.08 -10.24 -1.66
CA VAL A 48 -0.64 -10.39 -1.41
C VAL A 48 -0.38 -11.47 -0.37
N CYS A 49 -1.14 -11.50 0.72
CA CYS A 49 -1.01 -12.53 1.74
C CYS A 49 -1.21 -13.94 1.14
N ARG A 50 -2.25 -14.11 0.33
CA ARG A 50 -2.55 -15.38 -0.34
C ARG A 50 -1.48 -15.77 -1.36
N ILE A 51 -0.94 -14.81 -2.10
CA ILE A 51 0.16 -15.06 -3.05
C ILE A 51 1.40 -15.54 -2.27
N CYS A 52 1.75 -14.89 -1.19
CA CYS A 52 2.89 -15.28 -0.36
C CYS A 52 2.72 -16.69 0.22
N GLU A 53 1.51 -17.03 0.69
CA GLU A 53 1.21 -18.37 1.19
C GLU A 53 1.32 -19.42 0.08
N TYR A 54 0.80 -19.11 -1.10
CA TYR A 54 0.90 -20.00 -2.26
C TYR A 54 2.35 -20.24 -2.69
N LEU A 55 3.19 -19.20 -2.64
CA LEU A 55 4.61 -19.29 -2.96
C LEU A 55 5.46 -19.89 -1.84
N HIS A 56 4.85 -20.28 -0.73
CA HIS A 56 5.52 -20.81 0.45
C HIS A 56 6.55 -19.86 1.04
N CYS A 57 6.28 -18.56 1.00
CA CYS A 57 7.09 -17.56 1.69
C CYS A 57 7.06 -17.80 3.20
N ASN A 58 8.16 -17.46 3.88
CA ASN A 58 8.17 -17.60 5.32
C ASN A 58 7.18 -16.64 5.98
N LYS A 59 6.83 -16.94 7.24
CA LYS A 59 5.85 -16.18 8.02
C LYS A 59 6.20 -14.68 8.09
N TYR A 60 7.46 -14.37 8.36
CA TYR A 60 7.90 -12.97 8.53
C TYR A 60 7.79 -12.17 7.24
N PHE A 61 8.19 -12.75 6.11
CA PHE A 61 8.02 -12.11 4.82
C PHE A 61 6.55 -11.92 4.46
N THR A 62 5.71 -12.91 4.72
CA THR A 62 4.26 -12.83 4.44
C THR A 62 3.61 -11.68 5.22
N ILE A 63 3.92 -11.55 6.52
CA ILE A 63 3.44 -10.43 7.34
C ILE A 63 3.94 -9.11 6.77
N HIS A 64 5.23 -9.01 6.49
CA HIS A 64 5.85 -7.80 5.97
C HIS A 64 5.21 -7.36 4.65
N ALA A 65 5.09 -8.28 3.70
CA ALA A 65 4.51 -7.99 2.39
C ALA A 65 3.04 -7.56 2.49
N THR A 66 2.28 -8.22 3.36
CA THR A 66 0.86 -7.90 3.56
C THR A 66 0.69 -6.49 4.15
N ILE A 67 1.50 -6.12 5.12
CA ILE A 67 1.46 -4.78 5.72
C ILE A 67 1.92 -3.72 4.72
N CYS A 68 2.97 -4.00 3.93
CA CYS A 68 3.41 -3.11 2.85
C CYS A 68 2.28 -2.87 1.84
N ALA A 69 1.59 -3.92 1.44
CA ALA A 69 0.45 -3.83 0.52
C ALA A 69 -0.68 -2.99 1.09
N TYR A 70 -0.93 -3.16 2.37
CA TYR A 70 -1.92 -2.42 3.11
C TYR A 70 -1.69 -0.93 3.07
N LEU A 71 -0.43 -0.52 3.17
CA LEU A 71 -0.02 0.87 3.24
C LEU A 71 0.31 1.47 1.86
N HIS A 72 0.24 0.67 0.78
CA HIS A 72 0.77 1.12 -0.51
C HIS A 72 0.17 2.43 -1.02
N ASP A 73 -1.11 2.66 -0.77
CA ASP A 73 -1.84 3.85 -1.21
C ASP A 73 -2.07 4.90 -0.10
N ILE A 74 -1.42 4.78 1.06
CA ILE A 74 -1.64 5.69 2.18
C ILE A 74 -1.35 7.15 1.82
N GLY A 75 -0.43 7.39 0.90
CA GLY A 75 -0.10 8.74 0.41
C GLY A 75 -1.23 9.45 -0.29
N LYS A 76 -2.28 8.75 -0.70
CA LYS A 76 -3.48 9.34 -1.30
C LYS A 76 -4.22 10.26 -0.34
N LEU A 77 -3.97 10.17 0.97
CA LEU A 77 -4.48 11.14 1.94
C LEU A 77 -4.09 12.58 1.61
N PHE A 78 -2.97 12.77 0.92
CA PHE A 78 -2.43 14.09 0.58
C PHE A 78 -2.72 14.51 -0.86
N ILE A 79 -3.40 13.69 -1.63
CA ILE A 79 -3.77 14.04 -3.00
C ILE A 79 -5.05 14.88 -2.97
N PRO A 80 -5.10 16.03 -3.68
CA PRO A 80 -6.30 16.86 -3.72
C PRO A 80 -7.53 16.04 -4.15
N PRO A 81 -8.68 16.18 -3.44
CA PRO A 81 -9.89 15.43 -3.79
C PRO A 81 -10.36 15.61 -5.23
N GLU A 82 -10.14 16.78 -5.82
CA GLU A 82 -10.51 17.09 -7.21
C GLU A 82 -9.76 16.19 -8.20
N ILE A 83 -8.53 15.81 -7.87
CA ILE A 83 -7.71 14.92 -8.70
C ILE A 83 -8.03 13.46 -8.35
N LEU A 84 -8.08 13.15 -7.05
CA LEU A 84 -8.31 11.80 -6.55
C LEU A 84 -9.64 11.23 -7.05
N ASN A 85 -10.69 12.05 -7.06
CA ASN A 85 -12.06 11.65 -7.38
C ASN A 85 -12.50 12.10 -8.77
N LYS A 86 -11.60 12.59 -9.61
CA LYS A 86 -11.95 13.12 -10.93
C LYS A 86 -12.63 12.05 -11.78
N PRO A 87 -13.83 12.30 -12.31
CA PRO A 87 -14.43 11.41 -13.29
C PRO A 87 -13.68 11.55 -14.63
N GLY A 88 -13.25 10.41 -15.19
CA GLY A 88 -12.52 10.35 -16.44
C GLY A 88 -11.01 10.47 -16.28
N ALA A 89 -10.32 10.71 -17.38
CA ALA A 89 -8.87 10.71 -17.43
C ALA A 89 -8.25 11.96 -16.78
N LEU A 90 -7.12 11.77 -16.12
CA LEU A 90 -6.32 12.86 -15.59
C LEU A 90 -5.54 13.53 -16.71
N THR A 91 -5.36 14.86 -16.61
CA THR A 91 -4.40 15.59 -17.46
C THR A 91 -2.97 15.16 -17.10
N HIS A 92 -2.00 15.55 -17.94
CA HIS A 92 -0.59 15.26 -17.63
C HIS A 92 -0.18 15.85 -16.27
N ASP A 93 -0.52 17.12 -16.02
CA ASP A 93 -0.18 17.77 -14.74
C ASP A 93 -0.88 17.13 -13.54
N GLU A 94 -2.14 16.76 -13.69
CA GLU A 94 -2.89 16.04 -12.64
C GLU A 94 -2.30 14.67 -12.36
N PHE A 95 -1.85 13.96 -13.40
CA PHE A 95 -1.20 12.68 -13.24
C PHE A 95 0.15 12.79 -12.51
N GLU A 96 0.92 13.85 -12.80
CA GLU A 96 2.16 14.12 -12.07
C GLU A 96 1.89 14.34 -10.57
N ILE A 97 0.79 15.02 -10.23
CA ILE A 97 0.36 15.16 -8.84
C ILE A 97 -0.06 13.81 -8.25
N MET A 98 -0.83 13.01 -8.97
CA MET A 98 -1.26 11.68 -8.51
C MET A 98 -0.07 10.77 -8.22
N LYS A 99 0.98 10.80 -9.05
CA LYS A 99 2.19 10.00 -8.83
C LYS A 99 2.87 10.27 -7.48
N THR A 100 2.69 11.47 -6.94
CA THR A 100 3.31 11.85 -5.66
C THR A 100 2.81 11.04 -4.46
N HIS A 101 1.69 10.32 -4.60
CA HIS A 101 1.20 9.49 -3.49
C HIS A 101 2.23 8.42 -3.07
N THR A 102 3.13 8.00 -3.97
CA THR A 102 4.20 7.05 -3.67
C THR A 102 5.22 7.63 -2.70
N THR A 103 5.75 8.80 -3.00
CA THR A 103 6.74 9.48 -2.15
C THR A 103 6.13 10.03 -0.87
N LEU A 104 4.89 10.53 -0.94
CA LEU A 104 4.16 11.02 0.24
C LEU A 104 3.86 9.86 1.21
N GLY A 105 3.45 8.71 0.69
CA GLY A 105 3.25 7.51 1.51
C GLY A 105 4.54 7.01 2.14
N TYR A 106 5.64 7.03 1.38
CA TYR A 106 6.96 6.72 1.91
C TYR A 106 7.34 7.64 3.07
N GLU A 107 7.16 8.95 2.90
CA GLU A 107 7.49 9.92 3.95
C GLU A 107 6.65 9.73 5.21
N MET A 108 5.36 9.43 5.06
CA MET A 108 4.50 9.11 6.21
C MET A 108 5.02 7.92 7.01
N CYS A 109 5.40 6.85 6.32
CA CYS A 109 5.95 5.66 6.97
C CYS A 109 7.28 5.96 7.65
N MET A 110 8.13 6.78 7.03
CA MET A 110 9.45 7.10 7.57
C MET A 110 9.38 7.96 8.84
N LYS A 111 8.30 8.71 9.04
CA LYS A 111 8.09 9.53 10.25
C LYS A 111 7.62 8.71 11.46
N ASP A 112 7.19 7.48 11.25
CA ASP A 112 6.68 6.61 12.30
C ASP A 112 7.59 5.38 12.42
N LEU A 113 8.26 5.23 13.58
CA LEU A 113 9.19 4.13 13.83
C LEU A 113 8.59 2.75 13.57
N LYS A 114 7.30 2.57 13.85
CA LYS A 114 6.62 1.29 13.65
C LYS A 114 6.32 1.00 12.18
N LEU A 115 6.18 2.05 11.36
CA LEU A 115 5.85 1.92 9.94
C LEU A 115 7.06 1.98 9.02
N ARG A 116 8.21 2.45 9.50
CA ARG A 116 9.44 2.54 8.70
C ARG A 116 9.79 1.27 7.94
N PRO A 117 9.73 0.08 8.54
CA PRO A 117 10.09 -1.14 7.82
C PRO A 117 9.23 -1.40 6.58
N TYR A 118 8.07 -0.76 6.49
CA TYR A 118 7.09 -1.00 5.43
C TYR A 118 7.06 0.11 4.38
N ALA A 119 7.94 1.10 4.49
CA ALA A 119 7.97 2.27 3.60
C ALA A 119 8.22 1.91 2.13
N GLU A 120 8.83 0.76 1.86
CA GLU A 120 9.08 0.28 0.49
C GLU A 120 7.78 -0.09 -0.25
N GLY A 121 6.70 -0.42 0.47
CA GLY A 121 5.40 -0.67 -0.14
C GLY A 121 4.88 0.54 -0.90
N PRO A 122 4.65 1.67 -0.22
CA PRO A 122 4.24 2.91 -0.88
C PRO A 122 5.21 3.37 -1.96
N LEU A 123 6.52 3.33 -1.69
CA LEU A 123 7.51 3.93 -2.58
C LEU A 123 7.65 3.20 -3.92
N TYR A 124 7.63 1.86 -3.93
CA TYR A 124 8.05 1.09 -5.09
C TYR A 124 6.94 0.36 -5.83
N HIS A 125 5.69 0.42 -5.38
CA HIS A 125 4.62 -0.38 -5.98
C HIS A 125 4.24 0.01 -7.41
N HIS A 126 4.62 1.20 -7.86
CA HIS A 126 4.43 1.65 -9.25
C HIS A 126 5.70 1.58 -10.10
N GLU A 127 6.79 1.04 -9.57
CA GLU A 127 7.95 0.74 -10.39
C GLU A 127 7.66 -0.45 -11.31
N ALA A 128 8.20 -0.41 -12.53
CA ALA A 128 7.99 -1.47 -13.53
C ALA A 128 9.32 -2.14 -13.87
N LEU A 129 9.29 -3.45 -14.11
CA LEU A 129 10.49 -4.24 -14.34
C LEU A 129 11.35 -3.74 -15.49
N ASN A 130 10.74 -3.08 -16.49
CA ASN A 130 11.41 -2.52 -17.65
C ASN A 130 11.88 -1.06 -17.46
N GLY A 131 11.76 -0.50 -16.26
CA GLY A 131 12.16 0.87 -15.97
C GLY A 131 11.15 1.94 -16.34
N SER A 132 9.96 1.59 -16.84
CA SER A 132 8.93 2.55 -17.25
C SER A 132 8.06 3.07 -16.12
N GLY A 133 8.26 2.61 -14.91
CA GLY A 133 7.48 3.01 -13.74
C GLY A 133 7.98 4.27 -13.08
N TYR A 134 7.48 4.53 -11.87
CA TYR A 134 7.82 5.71 -11.08
C TYR A 134 7.85 5.37 -9.59
N PRO A 135 8.44 6.21 -8.71
CA PRO A 135 9.00 7.56 -8.97
C PRO A 135 10.42 7.55 -9.53
N GLN A 136 11.16 6.46 -9.45
CA GLN A 136 12.60 6.44 -9.75
C GLN A 136 12.94 5.80 -11.11
N GLY A 137 12.01 5.07 -11.73
CA GLY A 137 12.28 4.35 -12.97
C GLY A 137 13.25 3.19 -12.80
N LEU A 138 13.12 2.46 -11.69
CA LEU A 138 13.97 1.30 -11.39
C LEU A 138 13.68 0.14 -12.33
N THR A 139 14.68 -0.71 -12.54
CA THR A 139 14.54 -1.96 -13.27
C THR A 139 14.45 -3.14 -12.30
N LYS A 140 14.14 -4.33 -12.83
CA LYS A 140 13.90 -5.55 -12.06
C LYS A 140 14.88 -5.78 -10.91
N LYS A 141 16.18 -5.60 -11.15
CA LYS A 141 17.22 -5.91 -10.15
C LYS A 141 17.20 -4.99 -8.94
N ASP A 142 16.66 -3.77 -9.09
CA ASP A 142 16.66 -2.75 -8.04
C ASP A 142 15.30 -2.59 -7.38
N ILE A 143 14.24 -3.23 -7.91
CA ILE A 143 12.89 -3.20 -7.33
C ILE A 143 12.80 -4.28 -6.25
N PRO A 144 12.47 -3.92 -4.99
CA PRO A 144 12.27 -4.92 -3.94
C PRO A 144 11.23 -5.98 -4.35
N TYR A 145 11.47 -7.22 -4.00
CA TYR A 145 10.57 -8.33 -4.35
C TYR A 145 9.15 -8.11 -3.83
N VAL A 146 9.01 -7.56 -2.63
CA VAL A 146 7.70 -7.22 -2.06
C VAL A 146 6.93 -6.26 -2.96
N ALA A 147 7.58 -5.26 -3.53
CA ALA A 147 6.94 -4.31 -4.44
C ALA A 147 6.49 -4.97 -5.75
N GLN A 148 7.24 -5.95 -6.25
CA GLN A 148 6.86 -6.71 -7.43
C GLN A 148 5.57 -7.50 -7.16
N ILE A 149 5.45 -8.12 -6.00
CA ILE A 149 4.24 -8.86 -5.60
C ILE A 149 3.04 -7.90 -5.48
N ILE A 150 3.25 -6.74 -4.83
CA ILE A 150 2.18 -5.74 -4.67
C ILE A 150 1.69 -5.25 -6.03
N ARG A 151 2.61 -4.98 -6.96
CA ARG A 151 2.22 -4.53 -8.30
C ARG A 151 1.32 -5.54 -9.02
N VAL A 152 1.64 -6.81 -8.93
CA VAL A 152 0.80 -7.87 -9.53
C VAL A 152 -0.58 -7.89 -8.88
N ALA A 153 -0.65 -7.76 -7.57
CA ALA A 153 -1.91 -7.78 -6.84
C ALA A 153 -2.75 -6.52 -7.06
N ASP A 154 -2.11 -5.39 -7.33
CA ASP A 154 -2.74 -4.08 -7.53
C ASP A 154 -3.35 -3.92 -8.95
N GLU A 155 -2.96 -4.74 -9.88
CA GLU A 155 -3.48 -4.72 -11.26
C GLU A 155 -4.92 -5.23 -11.37
#